data_7e62ad4bfcdd185ed406ce0dd09dca3f
#
_entry.id   7e62ad4bfcdd185ed406ce0dd09dca3f
#
_cell.length_a   1.000
_cell.length_b   1.000
_cell.length_c   1.000
_cell.angle_alpha   90.00
_cell.angle_beta   90.00
_cell.angle_gamma   90.00
#
_symmetry.space_group_name_H-M   'P 1'
#
loop_
_entity.id
_entity.type
_entity.pdbx_description
1 polymer ?
#
loop_
_entity_poly.entity_id
_entity_poly.type
_entity_poly.pdbx_seq_one_letter_code
_entity_poly.pdbx_strand_id
1 'polypeptide(L)'
;MSTVTAAPSGQRKELILPIVGMHCANCASTVGRTLKRMPGVEEATVSYASERAVVSYDPQQATPAQLIERLQQIGYGTALAQVDLPIAGMTCNNCANTITRTLQRLDGVLSVHTSYATEHTTLTYLPSMVELSDLKRAVRDAGYRVIAAEGSEQEQLDAEQAARSAEIADKQRKVWVGALLSTGIMGLSMAEMVGLPFDFPGRLWLVAALTTVVQIYLGRDYFVSGWKALRNRTANMDTLVTIGSSVAYFYSLAILLLGVDTVHFHVYFESAAVILTLITVGKFLEARGKGQTGAAIRQLLGLRARTARIVRGAQAEEVEVAVEEVLVGDVVVVRPGEKIAVDGVVVLGQSTVDESMLTGESLPAGKTTGDRVIGGTINKSGSFQFRATAVGKQTLLAQIVKLVQDAQASRAPI
;
A
#
# COMPACT_ATOMS: atom_id res chain seq x y z
N MET A 1 58.33 -15.27 17.03
CA MET A 1 56.98 -15.77 17.33
C MET A 1 56.06 -14.56 17.51
N SER A 2 55.45 -14.10 16.43
CA SER A 2 54.51 -12.97 16.46
C SER A 2 53.09 -13.56 16.30
N THR A 3 52.34 -13.55 17.38
CA THR A 3 50.96 -13.94 17.43
C THR A 3 50.11 -12.88 16.68
N VAL A 4 49.64 -13.23 15.51
CA VAL A 4 48.60 -12.48 14.81
C VAL A 4 47.30 -12.72 15.55
N THR A 5 46.85 -11.72 16.29
CA THR A 5 45.56 -11.69 16.92
C THR A 5 44.50 -11.52 15.82
N ALA A 6 43.70 -12.56 15.56
CA ALA A 6 42.57 -12.48 14.67
C ALA A 6 41.56 -11.48 15.25
N ALA A 7 41.22 -10.47 14.47
CA ALA A 7 40.10 -9.54 14.80
C ALA A 7 38.76 -10.29 14.89
N PRO A 8 37.82 -9.84 15.72
CA PRO A 8 36.55 -10.52 15.89
C PRO A 8 35.80 -10.53 14.55
N SER A 9 35.34 -11.72 14.16
CA SER A 9 34.56 -11.97 12.94
C SER A 9 33.24 -11.19 13.00
N GLY A 10 33.18 -10.06 12.29
CA GLY A 10 31.93 -9.39 11.95
C GLY A 10 31.02 -10.42 11.26
N GLN A 11 29.70 -10.33 11.52
CA GLN A 11 28.73 -11.23 10.91
C GLN A 11 28.82 -11.14 9.40
N ARG A 12 29.50 -12.10 8.77
CA ARG A 12 29.57 -12.23 7.32
C ARG A 12 28.18 -12.58 6.80
N LYS A 13 27.77 -11.93 5.73
CA LYS A 13 26.53 -12.27 5.01
C LYS A 13 26.87 -12.79 3.63
N GLU A 14 26.12 -13.77 3.20
CA GLU A 14 26.18 -14.33 1.86
C GLU A 14 25.00 -13.79 1.04
N LEU A 15 25.30 -13.29 -0.16
CA LEU A 15 24.33 -12.73 -1.09
C LEU A 15 24.38 -13.47 -2.41
N ILE A 16 23.23 -13.99 -2.85
CA ILE A 16 23.08 -14.63 -4.16
C ILE A 16 22.47 -13.63 -5.12
N LEU A 17 23.26 -13.16 -6.09
CA LEU A 17 22.82 -12.22 -7.13
C LEU A 17 22.61 -12.94 -8.45
N PRO A 18 21.40 -12.98 -9.01
CA PRO A 18 21.18 -13.36 -10.41
C PRO A 18 21.78 -12.27 -11.32
N ILE A 19 22.65 -12.67 -12.25
CA ILE A 19 23.35 -11.74 -13.15
C ILE A 19 22.77 -11.86 -14.55
N VAL A 20 22.28 -10.74 -15.07
CA VAL A 20 21.74 -10.64 -16.43
C VAL A 20 22.78 -9.99 -17.35
N GLY A 21 22.91 -10.50 -18.57
CA GLY A 21 23.81 -9.95 -19.60
C GLY A 21 25.16 -10.65 -19.70
N MET A 22 25.36 -11.79 -19.02
CA MET A 22 26.55 -12.62 -19.25
C MET A 22 26.37 -13.49 -20.51
N HIS A 23 27.36 -13.44 -21.42
CA HIS A 23 27.32 -14.21 -22.67
C HIS A 23 28.45 -15.24 -22.77
N CYS A 24 29.41 -15.24 -21.85
CA CYS A 24 30.56 -16.14 -21.86
C CYS A 24 31.24 -16.25 -20.48
N ALA A 25 32.10 -17.24 -20.32
CA ALA A 25 32.89 -17.45 -19.09
C ALA A 25 33.80 -16.27 -18.72
N ASN A 26 34.29 -15.50 -19.71
CA ASN A 26 35.06 -14.28 -19.46
C ASN A 26 34.21 -13.18 -18.79
N CYS A 27 32.92 -13.10 -19.12
CA CYS A 27 31.99 -12.20 -18.45
C CYS A 27 31.90 -12.55 -16.96
N ALA A 28 31.71 -13.83 -16.64
CA ALA A 28 31.66 -14.30 -15.24
C ALA A 28 32.96 -13.97 -14.50
N SER A 29 34.12 -14.16 -15.12
CA SER A 29 35.41 -13.78 -14.55
C SER A 29 35.56 -12.27 -14.31
N THR A 30 34.98 -11.45 -15.21
CA THR A 30 35.01 -9.98 -15.07
C THR A 30 34.11 -9.53 -13.92
N VAL A 31 32.90 -10.06 -13.84
CA VAL A 31 31.97 -9.82 -12.73
C VAL A 31 32.61 -10.22 -11.38
N GLY A 32 33.15 -11.43 -11.30
CA GLY A 32 33.81 -11.94 -10.08
C GLY A 32 34.97 -11.07 -9.61
N ARG A 33 35.87 -10.67 -10.54
CA ARG A 33 37.01 -9.78 -10.23
C ARG A 33 36.52 -8.39 -9.79
N THR A 34 35.47 -7.87 -10.39
CA THR A 34 34.95 -6.55 -10.03
C THR A 34 34.34 -6.54 -8.64
N LEU A 35 33.55 -7.56 -8.31
CA LEU A 35 32.95 -7.72 -6.98
C LEU A 35 34.00 -7.94 -5.91
N LYS A 36 35.02 -8.80 -6.16
CA LYS A 36 36.16 -9.02 -5.22
C LYS A 36 36.98 -7.78 -4.92
N ARG A 37 37.00 -6.78 -5.81
CA ARG A 37 37.71 -5.51 -5.59
C ARG A 37 36.95 -4.47 -4.78
N MET A 38 35.70 -4.75 -4.47
CA MET A 38 34.90 -3.82 -3.65
C MET A 38 35.29 -3.92 -2.19
N PRO A 39 35.40 -2.78 -1.48
CA PRO A 39 35.61 -2.79 -0.03
C PRO A 39 34.48 -3.59 0.66
N GLY A 40 34.88 -4.42 1.63
CA GLY A 40 33.94 -5.26 2.38
C GLY A 40 33.50 -6.55 1.68
N VAL A 41 33.93 -6.82 0.45
CA VAL A 41 33.72 -8.12 -0.22
C VAL A 41 34.94 -9.01 0.01
N GLU A 42 34.72 -10.15 0.66
CA GLU A 42 35.77 -11.12 0.94
C GLU A 42 35.90 -12.14 -0.20
N GLU A 43 34.78 -12.67 -0.64
CA GLU A 43 34.72 -13.67 -1.70
C GLU A 43 33.56 -13.39 -2.66
N ALA A 44 33.77 -13.63 -3.96
CA ALA A 44 32.76 -13.58 -4.98
C ALA A 44 33.01 -14.70 -5.99
N THR A 45 32.12 -15.67 -6.02
CA THR A 45 32.14 -16.79 -6.98
C THR A 45 31.01 -16.59 -7.97
N VAL A 46 31.35 -16.57 -9.27
CA VAL A 46 30.39 -16.34 -10.35
C VAL A 46 30.34 -17.53 -11.26
N SER A 47 29.16 -18.07 -11.47
CA SER A 47 28.90 -19.17 -12.40
C SER A 47 28.17 -18.64 -13.62
N TYR A 48 28.79 -18.81 -14.79
CA TYR A 48 28.14 -18.51 -16.07
C TYR A 48 26.98 -19.47 -16.36
N ALA A 49 27.13 -20.74 -16.01
CA ALA A 49 26.10 -21.77 -16.30
C ALA A 49 24.81 -21.56 -15.49
N SER A 50 24.90 -21.05 -14.27
CA SER A 50 23.72 -20.76 -13.44
C SER A 50 23.32 -19.29 -13.46
N GLU A 51 24.07 -18.44 -14.17
CA GLU A 51 23.88 -16.99 -14.23
C GLU A 51 23.77 -16.32 -12.85
N ARG A 52 24.55 -16.82 -11.87
CA ARG A 52 24.52 -16.35 -10.48
C ARG A 52 25.92 -16.00 -9.96
N ALA A 53 25.96 -14.95 -9.14
CA ALA A 53 27.10 -14.63 -8.31
C ALA A 53 26.76 -14.90 -6.85
N VAL A 54 27.62 -15.62 -6.14
CA VAL A 54 27.59 -15.80 -4.69
C VAL A 54 28.66 -14.92 -4.10
N VAL A 55 28.26 -13.96 -3.26
CA VAL A 55 29.15 -12.92 -2.71
C VAL A 55 29.10 -12.98 -1.18
N SER A 56 30.27 -13.24 -0.57
CA SER A 56 30.45 -13.12 0.88
C SER A 56 30.98 -11.72 1.20
N TYR A 57 30.27 -10.97 2.03
CA TYR A 57 30.58 -9.57 2.31
C TYR A 57 30.33 -9.20 3.76
N ASP A 58 31.01 -8.14 4.21
CA ASP A 58 30.80 -7.49 5.51
C ASP A 58 29.69 -6.43 5.36
N PRO A 59 28.51 -6.59 6.01
CA PRO A 59 27.40 -5.66 5.89
C PRO A 59 27.67 -4.27 6.49
N GLN A 60 28.76 -4.10 7.23
CA GLN A 60 29.18 -2.80 7.74
C GLN A 60 29.97 -2.00 6.69
N GLN A 61 30.58 -2.66 5.70
CA GLN A 61 31.43 -2.03 4.69
C GLN A 61 30.79 -2.03 3.29
N ALA A 62 29.96 -3.00 2.98
CA ALA A 62 29.28 -3.12 1.70
C ALA A 62 27.79 -3.40 1.88
N THR A 63 26.96 -2.83 1.01
CA THR A 63 25.53 -3.07 0.96
C THR A 63 25.12 -3.78 -0.34
N PRO A 64 24.04 -4.57 -0.37
CA PRO A 64 23.54 -5.19 -1.60
C PRO A 64 23.30 -4.17 -2.72
N ALA A 65 22.81 -2.97 -2.38
CA ALA A 65 22.58 -1.89 -3.34
C ALA A 65 23.90 -1.45 -4.03
N GLN A 66 24.99 -1.28 -3.29
CA GLN A 66 26.30 -0.92 -3.84
C GLN A 66 26.88 -2.02 -4.73
N LEU A 67 26.67 -3.29 -4.37
CA LEU A 67 27.11 -4.43 -5.20
C LEU A 67 26.36 -4.43 -6.55
N ILE A 68 25.06 -4.19 -6.52
CA ILE A 68 24.21 -4.12 -7.72
C ILE A 68 24.58 -2.90 -8.57
N GLU A 69 24.75 -1.74 -7.97
CA GLU A 69 25.18 -0.52 -8.67
C GLU A 69 26.53 -0.74 -9.40
N ARG A 70 27.45 -1.42 -8.72
CA ARG A 70 28.77 -1.73 -9.32
C ARG A 70 28.65 -2.67 -10.51
N LEU A 71 27.73 -3.65 -10.46
CA LEU A 71 27.44 -4.52 -11.60
C LEU A 71 26.85 -3.73 -12.78
N GLN A 72 25.94 -2.80 -12.51
CA GLN A 72 25.36 -1.94 -13.54
C GLN A 72 26.39 -1.04 -14.20
N GLN A 73 27.34 -0.50 -13.44
CA GLN A 73 28.45 0.34 -13.97
C GLN A 73 29.32 -0.41 -14.97
N ILE A 74 29.46 -1.73 -14.83
CA ILE A 74 30.24 -2.56 -15.77
C ILE A 74 29.35 -3.24 -16.85
N GLY A 75 28.08 -2.81 -16.96
CA GLY A 75 27.18 -3.22 -18.02
C GLY A 75 26.41 -4.52 -17.76
N TYR A 76 26.38 -5.03 -16.52
CA TYR A 76 25.58 -6.21 -16.16
C TYR A 76 24.38 -5.82 -15.31
N GLY A 77 23.25 -6.51 -15.52
CA GLY A 77 22.03 -6.31 -14.75
C GLY A 77 21.87 -7.37 -13.65
N THR A 78 20.90 -7.09 -12.78
CA THR A 78 20.42 -8.05 -11.77
C THR A 78 18.90 -8.14 -11.88
N ALA A 79 18.35 -9.36 -11.82
CA ALA A 79 16.90 -9.55 -11.83
C ALA A 79 16.30 -9.06 -10.51
N LEU A 80 15.73 -7.86 -10.54
CA LEU A 80 15.00 -7.27 -9.44
C LEU A 80 13.50 -7.39 -9.68
N ALA A 81 12.75 -7.66 -8.63
CA ALA A 81 11.30 -7.56 -8.65
C ALA A 81 10.86 -6.30 -7.91
N GLN A 82 9.83 -5.66 -8.43
CA GLN A 82 9.13 -4.59 -7.76
C GLN A 82 7.70 -5.04 -7.49
N VAL A 83 7.23 -4.83 -6.27
CA VAL A 83 5.86 -5.13 -5.87
C VAL A 83 5.27 -3.94 -5.13
N ASP A 84 3.98 -3.73 -5.37
CA ASP A 84 3.15 -2.77 -4.65
C ASP A 84 2.15 -3.54 -3.79
N LEU A 85 2.17 -3.29 -2.48
CA LEU A 85 1.34 -3.98 -1.51
C LEU A 85 0.38 -3.00 -0.85
N PRO A 86 -0.94 -3.13 -1.07
CA PRO A 86 -1.93 -2.38 -0.32
C PRO A 86 -1.98 -2.92 1.12
N ILE A 87 -1.88 -2.00 2.10
CA ILE A 87 -1.78 -2.36 3.52
C ILE A 87 -2.88 -1.72 4.33
N ALA A 88 -3.70 -2.54 4.98
CA ALA A 88 -4.74 -2.10 5.90
C ALA A 88 -4.25 -2.04 7.35
N GLY A 89 -4.80 -1.09 8.10
CA GLY A 89 -4.57 -0.94 9.54
C GLY A 89 -3.46 0.04 9.90
N MET A 90 -2.99 0.86 8.95
CA MET A 90 -2.17 2.02 9.26
C MET A 90 -3.04 3.15 9.82
N THR A 91 -2.62 3.74 10.94
CA THR A 91 -3.36 4.84 11.60
C THR A 91 -2.60 6.16 11.59
N CYS A 92 -1.32 6.15 11.23
CA CYS A 92 -0.47 7.35 11.16
C CYS A 92 0.85 7.07 10.42
N ASN A 93 1.63 8.12 10.17
CA ASN A 93 2.97 8.00 9.55
C ASN A 93 3.94 7.11 10.34
N ASN A 94 3.82 7.01 11.65
CA ASN A 94 4.66 6.10 12.43
C ASN A 94 4.38 4.63 12.10
N CYS A 95 3.14 4.28 11.75
CA CYS A 95 2.81 2.95 11.25
C CYS A 95 3.52 2.66 9.94
N ALA A 96 3.51 3.61 9.00
CA ALA A 96 4.24 3.49 7.72
C ALA A 96 5.75 3.33 7.95
N ASN A 97 6.33 4.11 8.86
CA ASN A 97 7.74 3.97 9.23
C ASN A 97 8.06 2.60 9.86
N THR A 98 7.15 2.05 10.66
CA THR A 98 7.30 0.71 11.26
C THR A 98 7.32 -0.36 10.18
N ILE A 99 6.41 -0.32 9.22
CA ILE A 99 6.35 -1.24 8.08
C ILE A 99 7.63 -1.14 7.25
N THR A 100 8.04 0.10 6.90
CA THR A 100 9.27 0.34 6.16
C THR A 100 10.48 -0.30 6.85
N ARG A 101 10.67 -0.05 8.15
CA ARG A 101 11.78 -0.62 8.92
C ARG A 101 11.71 -2.14 9.01
N THR A 102 10.51 -2.71 9.14
CA THR A 102 10.33 -4.17 9.22
C THR A 102 10.72 -4.84 7.91
N LEU A 103 10.29 -4.29 6.79
CA LEU A 103 10.61 -4.83 5.47
C LEU A 103 12.08 -4.61 5.09
N GLN A 104 12.68 -3.46 5.45
CA GLN A 104 14.10 -3.19 5.23
C GLN A 104 15.05 -4.12 6.00
N ARG A 105 14.58 -4.79 7.05
CA ARG A 105 15.37 -5.79 7.81
C ARG A 105 15.46 -7.15 7.12
N LEU A 106 14.64 -7.40 6.13
CA LEU A 106 14.68 -8.65 5.37
C LEU A 106 15.86 -8.62 4.41
N ASP A 107 16.71 -9.65 4.51
CA ASP A 107 17.84 -9.80 3.57
C ASP A 107 17.28 -10.01 2.15
N GLY A 108 17.74 -9.22 1.19
CA GLY A 108 17.23 -9.23 -0.19
C GLY A 108 16.25 -8.11 -0.52
N VAL A 109 15.80 -7.32 0.44
CA VAL A 109 15.01 -6.10 0.20
C VAL A 109 15.97 -4.93 0.01
N LEU A 110 15.87 -4.25 -1.14
CA LEU A 110 16.77 -3.16 -1.55
C LEU A 110 16.21 -1.78 -1.21
N SER A 111 14.95 -1.56 -1.51
CA SER A 111 14.28 -0.30 -1.22
C SER A 111 12.83 -0.55 -0.80
N VAL A 112 12.34 0.23 0.13
CA VAL A 112 10.95 0.20 0.61
C VAL A 112 10.46 1.62 0.74
N HIS A 113 9.32 1.88 0.15
CA HIS A 113 8.61 3.13 0.28
C HIS A 113 7.17 2.87 0.72
N THR A 114 6.84 3.25 1.96
CA THR A 114 5.48 3.11 2.50
C THR A 114 4.84 4.48 2.61
N SER A 115 3.70 4.66 1.98
CA SER A 115 2.88 5.87 2.05
C SER A 115 1.67 5.63 2.93
N TYR A 116 1.55 6.41 4.01
CA TYR A 116 0.35 6.42 4.84
C TYR A 116 -0.85 7.01 4.12
N ALA A 117 -0.63 8.00 3.24
CA ALA A 117 -1.71 8.68 2.52
C ALA A 117 -2.39 7.78 1.49
N THR A 118 -1.62 6.96 0.77
CA THR A 118 -2.14 6.02 -0.22
C THR A 118 -2.44 4.64 0.37
N GLU A 119 -1.92 4.33 1.56
CA GLU A 119 -1.99 3.02 2.23
C GLU A 119 -1.30 1.91 1.45
N HIS A 120 -0.29 2.26 0.64
CA HIS A 120 0.51 1.35 -0.16
C HIS A 120 1.95 1.30 0.29
N THR A 121 2.57 0.13 0.10
CA THR A 121 4.02 -0.07 0.24
C THR A 121 4.58 -0.57 -1.07
N THR A 122 5.38 0.26 -1.74
CA THR A 122 6.16 -0.13 -2.91
C THR A 122 7.54 -0.56 -2.47
N LEU A 123 7.99 -1.72 -2.91
CA LEU A 123 9.32 -2.22 -2.57
C LEU A 123 9.99 -2.89 -3.76
N THR A 124 11.34 -2.80 -3.76
CA THR A 124 12.21 -3.49 -4.73
C THR A 124 13.02 -4.53 -3.97
N TYR A 125 13.01 -5.76 -4.45
CA TYR A 125 13.66 -6.88 -3.78
C TYR A 125 14.26 -7.88 -4.76
N LEU A 126 15.10 -8.78 -4.24
CA LEU A 126 15.70 -9.90 -4.96
C LEU A 126 14.82 -11.14 -4.78
N PRO A 127 14.11 -11.61 -5.84
CA PRO A 127 13.24 -12.80 -5.74
C PRO A 127 13.99 -14.09 -5.43
N SER A 128 15.32 -14.10 -5.65
CA SER A 128 16.19 -15.22 -5.30
C SER A 128 16.44 -15.36 -3.80
N MET A 129 16.14 -14.35 -2.99
CA MET A 129 16.38 -14.32 -1.55
C MET A 129 15.13 -14.17 -0.71
N VAL A 130 14.13 -13.47 -1.21
CA VAL A 130 12.89 -13.16 -0.48
C VAL A 130 11.70 -13.46 -1.38
N GLU A 131 10.79 -14.27 -0.89
CA GLU A 131 9.54 -14.53 -1.58
C GLU A 131 8.47 -13.50 -1.19
N LEU A 132 7.47 -13.34 -2.05
CA LEU A 132 6.31 -12.47 -1.75
C LEU A 132 5.57 -12.90 -0.48
N SER A 133 5.58 -14.20 -0.18
CA SER A 133 5.04 -14.80 1.04
C SER A 133 5.74 -14.30 2.31
N ASP A 134 7.07 -14.12 2.26
CA ASP A 134 7.87 -13.61 3.37
C ASP A 134 7.61 -12.14 3.64
N LEU A 135 7.48 -11.34 2.56
CA LEU A 135 7.10 -9.93 2.64
C LEU A 135 5.72 -9.77 3.30
N LYS A 136 4.73 -10.54 2.85
CA LYS A 136 3.38 -10.54 3.43
C LYS A 136 3.39 -10.99 4.90
N ARG A 137 4.21 -11.97 5.25
CA ARG A 137 4.38 -12.46 6.63
C ARG A 137 4.97 -11.38 7.52
N ALA A 138 6.05 -10.73 7.10
CA ALA A 138 6.69 -9.66 7.86
C ALA A 138 5.74 -8.49 8.16
N VAL A 139 4.91 -8.10 7.19
CA VAL A 139 3.87 -7.09 7.41
C VAL A 139 2.83 -7.55 8.43
N ARG A 140 2.42 -8.82 8.36
CA ARG A 140 1.45 -9.41 9.31
C ARG A 140 2.02 -9.50 10.72
N ASP A 141 3.27 -9.91 10.85
CA ASP A 141 3.97 -10.02 12.14
C ASP A 141 4.17 -8.65 12.80
N ALA A 142 4.33 -7.59 12.00
CA ALA A 142 4.30 -6.21 12.47
C ALA A 142 2.89 -5.73 12.88
N GLY A 143 1.86 -6.57 12.70
CA GLY A 143 0.48 -6.31 13.13
C GLY A 143 -0.38 -5.61 12.09
N TYR A 144 0.03 -5.58 10.83
CA TYR A 144 -0.73 -5.00 9.72
C TYR A 144 -1.22 -6.11 8.77
N ARG A 145 -2.17 -5.78 7.89
CA ARG A 145 -2.70 -6.72 6.90
C ARG A 145 -2.38 -6.23 5.51
N VAL A 146 -1.83 -7.13 4.68
CA VAL A 146 -1.77 -6.93 3.25
C VAL A 146 -3.15 -7.29 2.69
N ILE A 147 -3.76 -6.39 1.95
CA ILE A 147 -4.99 -6.66 1.20
C ILE A 147 -4.55 -7.40 -0.07
N ALA A 148 -4.43 -8.72 0.03
CA ALA A 148 -4.10 -9.54 -1.12
C ALA A 148 -5.37 -10.23 -1.61
N ALA A 149 -5.76 -9.94 -2.85
CA ALA A 149 -6.53 -10.89 -3.64
C ALA A 149 -5.54 -11.75 -4.42
N GLU A 150 -5.64 -13.06 -4.29
CA GLU A 150 -5.08 -13.99 -5.25
C GLU A 150 -6.03 -13.91 -6.46
N GLY A 151 -5.66 -13.12 -7.47
CA GLY A 151 -6.53 -12.88 -8.61
C GLY A 151 -6.02 -11.78 -9.52
N SER A 152 -6.81 -11.43 -10.51
CA SER A 152 -6.52 -10.36 -11.46
C SER A 152 -6.35 -9.00 -10.73
N GLU A 153 -5.62 -8.08 -11.34
CA GLU A 153 -5.41 -6.71 -10.82
C GLU A 153 -6.75 -6.02 -10.46
N GLN A 154 -7.80 -6.38 -11.19
CA GLN A 154 -9.16 -5.88 -10.96
C GLN A 154 -9.79 -6.44 -9.68
N GLU A 155 -9.63 -7.73 -9.39
CA GLU A 155 -10.12 -8.36 -8.15
C GLU A 155 -9.41 -7.80 -6.92
N GLN A 156 -8.13 -7.44 -7.06
CA GLN A 156 -7.37 -6.77 -6.01
C GLN A 156 -7.94 -5.38 -5.71
N LEU A 157 -8.27 -4.60 -6.75
CA LEU A 157 -8.90 -3.28 -6.62
C LEU A 157 -10.29 -3.35 -6.00
N ASP A 158 -11.10 -4.32 -6.41
CA ASP A 158 -12.45 -4.52 -5.88
C ASP A 158 -12.39 -4.93 -4.39
N ALA A 159 -11.44 -5.80 -4.01
CA ALA A 159 -11.20 -6.19 -2.61
C ALA A 159 -10.73 -5.00 -1.75
N GLU A 160 -9.85 -4.16 -2.28
CA GLU A 160 -9.39 -2.94 -1.60
C GLU A 160 -10.56 -1.96 -1.38
N GLN A 161 -11.40 -1.76 -2.40
CA GLN A 161 -12.59 -0.93 -2.29
C GLN A 161 -13.56 -1.43 -1.23
N ALA A 162 -13.83 -2.74 -1.23
CA ALA A 162 -14.70 -3.36 -0.24
C ALA A 162 -14.15 -3.19 1.19
N ALA A 163 -12.85 -3.37 1.38
CA ALA A 163 -12.20 -3.18 2.67
C ALA A 163 -12.29 -1.71 3.16
N ARG A 164 -12.04 -0.74 2.27
CA ARG A 164 -12.13 0.69 2.61
C ARG A 164 -13.56 1.14 2.90
N SER A 165 -14.53 0.69 2.11
CA SER A 165 -15.94 1.03 2.34
C SER A 165 -16.42 0.46 3.67
N ALA A 166 -16.03 -0.76 4.02
CA ALA A 166 -16.31 -1.37 5.30
C ALA A 166 -15.67 -0.60 6.48
N GLU A 167 -14.43 -0.14 6.33
CA GLU A 167 -13.74 0.67 7.35
C GLU A 167 -14.44 2.02 7.57
N ILE A 168 -14.82 2.72 6.50
CA ILE A 168 -15.56 4.00 6.59
C ILE A 168 -16.91 3.79 7.28
N ALA A 169 -17.65 2.74 6.91
CA ALA A 169 -18.94 2.42 7.50
C ALA A 169 -18.81 2.07 9.01
N ASP A 170 -17.79 1.31 9.42
CA ASP A 170 -17.54 1.01 10.83
C ASP A 170 -17.22 2.28 11.63
N LYS A 171 -16.32 3.15 11.11
CA LYS A 171 -16.00 4.43 11.76
C LYS A 171 -17.21 5.35 11.85
N GLN A 172 -18.03 5.43 10.80
CA GLN A 172 -19.27 6.21 10.79
C GLN A 172 -20.22 5.73 11.89
N ARG A 173 -20.42 4.42 12.03
CA ARG A 173 -21.26 3.85 13.09
C ARG A 173 -20.72 4.20 14.48
N LYS A 174 -19.40 4.07 14.68
CA LYS A 174 -18.73 4.45 15.94
C LYS A 174 -18.90 5.93 16.27
N VAL A 175 -18.82 6.81 15.28
CA VAL A 175 -19.05 8.26 15.44
C VAL A 175 -20.46 8.53 15.95
N TRP A 176 -21.50 7.93 15.32
CA TRP A 176 -22.88 8.15 15.75
C TRP A 176 -23.14 7.63 17.17
N VAL A 177 -22.68 6.42 17.47
CA VAL A 177 -22.82 5.85 18.82
C VAL A 177 -22.05 6.68 19.84
N GLY A 178 -20.80 7.06 19.53
CA GLY A 178 -19.99 7.91 20.39
C GLY A 178 -20.61 9.28 20.63
N ALA A 179 -21.11 9.95 19.59
CA ALA A 179 -21.76 11.25 19.71
C ALA A 179 -23.02 11.18 20.58
N LEU A 180 -23.86 10.17 20.39
CA LEU A 180 -25.07 9.97 21.20
C LEU A 180 -24.72 9.77 22.68
N LEU A 181 -23.81 8.83 22.96
CA LEU A 181 -23.41 8.52 24.34
C LEU A 181 -22.67 9.68 25.00
N SER A 182 -21.71 10.32 24.32
CA SER A 182 -20.94 11.43 24.89
C SER A 182 -21.84 12.66 25.16
N THR A 183 -22.79 12.96 24.28
CA THR A 183 -23.77 14.02 24.52
C THR A 183 -24.64 13.70 25.73
N GLY A 184 -25.10 12.46 25.89
CA GLY A 184 -25.84 12.01 27.06
C GLY A 184 -25.01 12.10 28.34
N ILE A 185 -23.75 11.63 28.33
CA ILE A 185 -22.81 11.72 29.44
C ILE A 185 -22.59 13.19 29.83
N MET A 186 -22.31 14.05 28.84
CA MET A 186 -22.07 15.48 29.08
C MET A 186 -23.31 16.17 29.65
N GLY A 187 -24.51 15.86 29.13
CA GLY A 187 -25.77 16.37 29.66
C GLY A 187 -26.00 15.98 31.14
N LEU A 188 -25.72 14.72 31.50
CA LEU A 188 -25.82 14.23 32.86
C LEU A 188 -24.75 14.82 33.80
N SER A 189 -23.53 15.00 33.30
CA SER A 189 -22.42 15.59 34.12
C SER A 189 -22.62 17.08 34.37
N MET A 190 -23.10 17.83 33.36
CA MET A 190 -23.28 19.29 33.47
C MET A 190 -24.66 19.73 33.96
N ALA A 191 -25.59 18.79 34.15
CA ALA A 191 -26.97 19.13 34.55
C ALA A 191 -27.06 20.01 35.80
N GLU A 192 -26.21 19.75 36.79
CA GLU A 192 -26.14 20.53 38.04
C GLU A 192 -25.62 21.95 37.80
N MET A 193 -24.62 22.12 36.90
CA MET A 193 -24.04 23.42 36.56
C MET A 193 -25.03 24.33 35.81
N VAL A 194 -25.95 23.74 35.07
CA VAL A 194 -26.98 24.45 34.28
C VAL A 194 -28.29 24.60 35.05
N GLY A 195 -28.35 24.10 36.30
CA GLY A 195 -29.55 24.22 37.16
C GLY A 195 -30.70 23.32 36.77
N LEU A 196 -30.44 22.24 36.03
CA LEU A 196 -31.45 21.26 35.66
C LEU A 196 -31.68 20.25 36.80
N PRO A 197 -32.95 19.86 37.12
CA PRO A 197 -33.25 18.98 38.24
C PRO A 197 -32.99 17.48 37.90
N PHE A 198 -31.80 17.18 37.40
CA PHE A 198 -31.37 15.81 37.10
C PHE A 198 -30.44 15.21 38.17
N ASP A 199 -30.54 15.68 39.42
CA ASP A 199 -29.80 15.06 40.50
C ASP A 199 -30.61 13.91 41.11
N PHE A 200 -30.15 12.67 40.87
CA PHE A 200 -30.73 11.45 41.42
C PHE A 200 -29.64 10.56 42.03
N PRO A 201 -29.96 9.77 43.06
CA PRO A 201 -28.98 8.86 43.66
C PRO A 201 -28.52 7.84 42.61
N GLY A 202 -27.22 7.77 42.34
CA GLY A 202 -26.61 6.89 41.36
C GLY A 202 -26.29 7.53 40.01
N ARG A 203 -26.50 8.84 39.81
CA ARG A 203 -26.15 9.56 38.58
C ARG A 203 -24.69 9.29 38.13
N LEU A 204 -23.72 9.41 39.05
CA LEU A 204 -22.32 9.17 38.73
C LEU A 204 -22.02 7.73 38.32
N TRP A 205 -22.74 6.77 38.90
CA TRP A 205 -22.63 5.36 38.49
C TRP A 205 -23.17 5.12 37.09
N LEU A 206 -24.27 5.81 36.71
CA LEU A 206 -24.81 5.76 35.35
C LEU A 206 -23.82 6.39 34.36
N VAL A 207 -23.24 7.55 34.68
CA VAL A 207 -22.21 8.20 33.86
C VAL A 207 -20.98 7.30 33.72
N ALA A 208 -20.52 6.68 34.79
CA ALA A 208 -19.41 5.73 34.77
C ALA A 208 -19.72 4.52 33.86
N ALA A 209 -20.92 3.95 33.96
CA ALA A 209 -21.34 2.82 33.13
C ALA A 209 -21.40 3.19 31.64
N LEU A 210 -21.98 4.34 31.28
CA LEU A 210 -22.01 4.84 29.90
C LEU A 210 -20.63 5.11 29.36
N THR A 211 -19.74 5.73 30.18
CA THR A 211 -18.33 5.97 29.80
C THR A 211 -17.58 4.67 29.61
N THR A 212 -17.87 3.63 30.41
CA THR A 212 -17.30 2.29 30.22
C THR A 212 -17.64 1.72 28.85
N VAL A 213 -18.90 1.88 28.42
CA VAL A 213 -19.33 1.45 27.08
C VAL A 213 -18.55 2.20 26.00
N VAL A 214 -18.39 3.51 26.13
CA VAL A 214 -17.59 4.32 25.19
C VAL A 214 -16.13 3.85 25.20
N GLN A 215 -15.53 3.64 26.38
CA GLN A 215 -14.14 3.21 26.54
C GLN A 215 -13.88 1.84 25.89
N ILE A 216 -14.84 0.90 25.99
CA ILE A 216 -14.72 -0.42 25.38
C ILE A 216 -15.02 -0.36 23.89
N TYR A 217 -16.10 0.29 23.47
CA TYR A 217 -16.57 0.24 22.08
C TYR A 217 -15.74 1.12 21.14
N LEU A 218 -15.46 2.38 21.52
CA LEU A 218 -14.62 3.28 20.73
C LEU A 218 -13.13 3.09 21.06
N GLY A 219 -12.80 2.92 22.35
CA GLY A 219 -11.44 2.82 22.84
C GLY A 219 -10.67 1.61 22.34
N ARG A 220 -11.36 0.49 22.05
CA ARG A 220 -10.74 -0.78 21.62
C ARG A 220 -9.74 -0.60 20.47
N ASP A 221 -10.08 0.19 19.46
CA ASP A 221 -9.22 0.39 18.28
C ASP A 221 -7.92 1.11 18.68
N TYR A 222 -8.04 2.12 19.56
CA TYR A 222 -6.90 2.87 20.08
C TYR A 222 -6.03 2.02 21.00
N PHE A 223 -6.64 1.21 21.87
CA PHE A 223 -5.91 0.27 22.74
C PHE A 223 -5.10 -0.75 21.92
N VAL A 224 -5.72 -1.36 20.91
CA VAL A 224 -5.05 -2.34 20.05
C VAL A 224 -3.91 -1.70 19.26
N SER A 225 -4.15 -0.51 18.67
CA SER A 225 -3.13 0.22 17.91
C SER A 225 -2.00 0.73 18.81
N GLY A 226 -2.34 1.31 19.97
CA GLY A 226 -1.37 1.79 20.95
C GLY A 226 -0.49 0.66 21.50
N TRP A 227 -1.08 -0.50 21.82
CA TRP A 227 -0.34 -1.68 22.27
C TRP A 227 0.63 -2.21 21.20
N LYS A 228 0.20 -2.25 19.92
CA LYS A 228 1.08 -2.63 18.80
C LYS A 228 2.26 -1.67 18.66
N ALA A 229 2.02 -0.37 18.78
CA ALA A 229 3.07 0.64 18.70
C ALA A 229 4.08 0.45 19.86
N LEU A 230 3.60 0.26 21.08
CA LEU A 230 4.44 0.04 22.26
C LEU A 230 5.28 -1.24 22.13
N ARG A 231 4.69 -2.33 21.67
CA ARG A 231 5.41 -3.59 21.40
C ARG A 231 6.53 -3.40 20.38
N ASN A 232 6.33 -2.54 19.38
CA ASN A 232 7.33 -2.18 18.38
C ASN A 232 8.29 -1.07 18.87
N ARG A 233 8.30 -0.74 20.18
CA ARG A 233 9.10 0.32 20.80
C ARG A 233 8.95 1.68 20.12
N THR A 234 7.74 1.97 19.65
CA THR A 234 7.35 3.25 19.07
C THR A 234 6.12 3.79 19.79
N ALA A 235 5.92 5.11 19.73
CA ALA A 235 4.70 5.75 20.20
C ALA A 235 3.99 6.39 19.00
N ASN A 236 2.67 6.29 18.98
CA ASN A 236 1.83 6.93 17.98
C ASN A 236 0.73 7.76 18.66
N MET A 237 -0.08 8.46 17.88
CA MET A 237 -1.21 9.24 18.38
C MET A 237 -2.17 8.37 19.21
N ASP A 238 -2.41 7.13 18.77
CA ASP A 238 -3.32 6.21 19.45
C ASP A 238 -2.79 5.82 20.85
N THR A 239 -1.46 5.73 21.02
CA THR A 239 -0.83 5.52 22.33
C THR A 239 -1.14 6.67 23.29
N LEU A 240 -1.03 7.93 22.83
CA LEU A 240 -1.34 9.10 23.63
C LEU A 240 -2.83 9.15 24.02
N VAL A 241 -3.70 8.87 23.06
CA VAL A 241 -5.16 8.81 23.26
C VAL A 241 -5.52 7.74 24.30
N THR A 242 -4.93 6.54 24.15
CA THR A 242 -5.14 5.43 25.07
C THR A 242 -4.73 5.79 26.50
N ILE A 243 -3.55 6.37 26.69
CA ILE A 243 -3.07 6.77 28.00
C ILE A 243 -3.96 7.87 28.60
N GLY A 244 -4.23 8.95 27.84
CA GLY A 244 -4.99 10.08 28.33
C GLY A 244 -6.43 9.73 28.71
N SER A 245 -7.14 8.99 27.83
CA SER A 245 -8.52 8.56 28.14
C SER A 245 -8.58 7.56 29.29
N SER A 246 -7.59 6.65 29.39
CA SER A 246 -7.52 5.68 30.49
C SER A 246 -7.24 6.34 31.83
N VAL A 247 -6.30 7.28 31.89
CA VAL A 247 -6.00 8.01 33.14
C VAL A 247 -7.24 8.76 33.60
N ALA A 248 -7.93 9.51 32.74
CA ALA A 248 -9.16 10.21 33.08
C ALA A 248 -10.25 9.27 33.59
N TYR A 249 -10.44 8.13 32.91
CA TYR A 249 -11.44 7.12 33.27
C TYR A 249 -11.11 6.43 34.61
N PHE A 250 -9.91 5.87 34.76
CA PHE A 250 -9.54 5.12 35.99
C PHE A 250 -9.40 6.01 37.21
N TYR A 251 -8.91 7.23 37.04
CA TYR A 251 -8.88 8.22 38.10
C TYR A 251 -10.32 8.49 38.62
N SER A 252 -11.25 8.78 37.72
CA SER A 252 -12.65 9.06 38.08
C SER A 252 -13.32 7.84 38.70
N LEU A 253 -13.04 6.65 38.18
CA LEU A 253 -13.53 5.39 38.75
C LEU A 253 -13.00 5.14 40.18
N ALA A 254 -11.73 5.44 40.42
CA ALA A 254 -11.12 5.32 41.75
C ALA A 254 -11.77 6.27 42.77
N ILE A 255 -12.03 7.53 42.41
CA ILE A 255 -12.75 8.49 43.27
C ILE A 255 -14.15 7.93 43.58
N LEU A 256 -14.87 7.44 42.61
CA LEU A 256 -16.21 6.89 42.77
C LEU A 256 -16.23 5.65 43.69
N LEU A 257 -15.28 4.75 43.53
CA LEU A 257 -15.17 3.50 44.30
C LEU A 257 -14.73 3.76 45.75
N LEU A 258 -13.85 4.75 45.98
CA LEU A 258 -13.35 5.09 47.31
C LEU A 258 -14.34 5.98 48.10
N GLY A 259 -15.45 6.42 47.46
CA GLY A 259 -16.44 7.27 48.08
C GLY A 259 -15.90 8.65 48.50
N VAL A 260 -14.85 9.12 47.82
CA VAL A 260 -14.23 10.41 48.06
C VAL A 260 -15.19 11.54 47.67
N ASP A 261 -15.20 12.62 48.43
CA ASP A 261 -16.07 13.78 48.20
C ASP A 261 -15.78 14.40 46.79
N THR A 262 -16.77 14.32 45.92
CA THR A 262 -16.71 14.82 44.55
C THR A 262 -16.78 16.34 44.44
N VAL A 263 -17.09 17.06 45.54
CA VAL A 263 -17.04 18.52 45.59
C VAL A 263 -15.59 19.02 45.57
N HIS A 264 -14.68 18.27 46.19
CA HIS A 264 -13.26 18.61 46.23
C HIS A 264 -12.44 17.89 45.15
N PHE A 265 -12.92 16.71 44.67
CA PHE A 265 -12.24 15.91 43.68
C PHE A 265 -13.13 15.69 42.44
N HIS A 266 -12.86 16.42 41.36
CA HIS A 266 -13.63 16.34 40.15
C HIS A 266 -13.45 14.98 39.43
N VAL A 267 -14.53 14.45 38.90
CA VAL A 267 -14.50 13.28 38.00
C VAL A 267 -14.42 13.76 36.56
N TYR A 268 -13.77 12.97 35.67
CA TYR A 268 -13.48 13.30 34.29
C TYR A 268 -14.05 12.26 33.31
N PHE A 269 -15.19 11.64 33.63
CA PHE A 269 -15.82 10.65 32.77
C PHE A 269 -16.24 11.24 31.44
N GLU A 270 -16.84 12.44 31.44
CA GLU A 270 -17.24 13.16 30.24
C GLU A 270 -16.03 13.50 29.35
N SER A 271 -14.92 13.92 29.98
CA SER A 271 -13.68 14.22 29.26
C SER A 271 -13.14 12.99 28.53
N ALA A 272 -13.10 11.82 29.21
CA ALA A 272 -12.67 10.57 28.60
C ALA A 272 -13.56 10.19 27.41
N ALA A 273 -14.90 10.31 27.55
CA ALA A 273 -15.84 9.98 26.48
C ALA A 273 -15.75 10.95 25.28
N VAL A 274 -15.68 12.25 25.55
CA VAL A 274 -15.59 13.30 24.52
C VAL A 274 -14.29 13.20 23.75
N ILE A 275 -13.14 12.98 24.40
CA ILE A 275 -11.84 12.82 23.74
C ILE A 275 -11.91 11.65 22.75
N LEU A 276 -12.37 10.47 23.17
CA LEU A 276 -12.47 9.31 22.30
C LEU A 276 -13.41 9.56 21.11
N THR A 277 -14.54 10.23 21.36
CA THR A 277 -15.52 10.53 20.31
C THR A 277 -14.97 11.52 19.29
N LEU A 278 -14.39 12.65 19.75
CA LEU A 278 -13.82 13.67 18.85
C LEU A 278 -12.67 13.11 18.00
N ILE A 279 -11.80 12.29 18.58
CA ILE A 279 -10.73 11.66 17.83
C ILE A 279 -11.28 10.65 16.82
N THR A 280 -12.35 9.91 17.18
CA THR A 280 -13.04 9.01 16.24
C THR A 280 -13.68 9.78 15.08
N VAL A 281 -14.25 10.97 15.32
CA VAL A 281 -14.72 11.89 14.27
C VAL A 281 -13.55 12.30 13.37
N GLY A 282 -12.42 12.71 13.95
CA GLY A 282 -11.21 13.03 13.17
C GLY A 282 -10.74 11.88 12.28
N LYS A 283 -10.69 10.67 12.83
CA LYS A 283 -10.35 9.45 12.07
C LYS A 283 -11.35 9.11 10.97
N PHE A 284 -12.64 9.33 11.19
CA PHE A 284 -13.66 9.16 10.16
C PHE A 284 -13.47 10.16 9.00
N LEU A 285 -13.25 11.44 9.32
CA LEU A 285 -13.00 12.48 8.30
C LEU A 285 -11.72 12.18 7.51
N GLU A 286 -10.67 11.73 8.19
CA GLU A 286 -9.42 11.31 7.56
C GLU A 286 -9.63 10.13 6.60
N ALA A 287 -10.32 9.06 7.04
CA ALA A 287 -10.61 7.91 6.20
C ALA A 287 -11.44 8.29 4.97
N ARG A 288 -12.42 9.18 5.14
CA ARG A 288 -13.23 9.71 4.04
C ARG A 288 -12.39 10.53 3.06
N GLY A 289 -11.51 11.40 3.56
CA GLY A 289 -10.60 12.21 2.73
C GLY A 289 -9.63 11.36 1.91
N LYS A 290 -9.03 10.33 2.51
CA LYS A 290 -8.17 9.37 1.81
C LYS A 290 -8.91 8.61 0.71
N GLY A 291 -10.16 8.21 0.96
CA GLY A 291 -10.98 7.52 -0.02
C GLY A 291 -11.21 8.33 -1.29
N GLN A 292 -11.31 9.65 -1.19
CA GLN A 292 -11.49 10.54 -2.35
C GLN A 292 -10.21 10.68 -3.18
N THR A 293 -9.05 10.71 -2.54
CA THR A 293 -7.75 10.89 -3.24
C THR A 293 -7.46 9.73 -4.21
N GLY A 294 -7.85 8.49 -3.88
CA GLY A 294 -7.73 7.33 -4.77
C GLY A 294 -8.80 7.23 -5.86
N ALA A 295 -9.87 8.03 -5.81
CA ALA A 295 -10.99 7.91 -6.75
C ALA A 295 -10.59 8.22 -8.20
N ALA A 296 -9.72 9.21 -8.43
CA ALA A 296 -9.26 9.57 -9.77
C ALA A 296 -8.44 8.45 -10.43
N ILE A 297 -7.54 7.80 -9.69
CA ILE A 297 -6.77 6.65 -10.20
C ILE A 297 -7.71 5.49 -10.53
N ARG A 298 -8.66 5.20 -9.65
CA ARG A 298 -9.65 4.16 -9.87
C ARG A 298 -10.53 4.42 -11.10
N GLN A 299 -10.89 5.69 -11.33
CA GLN A 299 -11.64 6.07 -12.53
C GLN A 299 -10.83 5.79 -13.80
N LEU A 300 -9.53 6.07 -13.80
CA LEU A 300 -8.62 5.73 -14.91
C LEU A 300 -8.50 4.22 -15.09
N LEU A 301 -8.33 3.44 -14.01
CA LEU A 301 -8.27 1.99 -14.06
C LEU A 301 -9.59 1.37 -14.53
N GLY A 302 -10.73 1.98 -14.20
CA GLY A 302 -12.05 1.59 -14.68
C GLY A 302 -12.25 1.77 -16.20
N LEU A 303 -11.36 2.49 -16.88
CA LEU A 303 -11.38 2.61 -18.35
C LEU A 303 -10.86 1.35 -19.05
N ARG A 304 -10.03 0.53 -18.39
CA ARG A 304 -9.50 -0.72 -18.99
C ARG A 304 -10.62 -1.67 -19.38
N ALA A 305 -10.47 -2.28 -20.56
CA ALA A 305 -11.31 -3.41 -20.95
C ALA A 305 -10.94 -4.65 -20.14
N ARG A 306 -11.89 -5.53 -19.86
CA ARG A 306 -11.64 -6.82 -19.19
C ARG A 306 -11.30 -7.92 -20.18
N THR A 307 -11.93 -7.89 -21.34
CA THR A 307 -11.76 -8.86 -22.41
C THR A 307 -11.41 -8.15 -23.72
N ALA A 308 -10.81 -8.88 -24.62
CA ALA A 308 -10.50 -8.45 -25.99
C ALA A 308 -10.96 -9.53 -26.96
N ARG A 309 -11.44 -9.13 -28.11
CA ARG A 309 -11.77 -10.05 -29.18
C ARG A 309 -10.65 -10.05 -30.18
N ILE A 310 -9.91 -11.17 -30.26
CA ILE A 310 -8.76 -11.33 -31.13
C ILE A 310 -9.07 -12.30 -32.28
N VAL A 311 -8.42 -12.07 -33.42
CA VAL A 311 -8.48 -12.97 -34.58
C VAL A 311 -7.37 -13.97 -34.46
N ARG A 312 -7.70 -15.26 -34.36
CA ARG A 312 -6.71 -16.37 -34.33
C ARG A 312 -6.94 -17.38 -35.45
N GLY A 313 -5.83 -18.00 -35.88
CA GLY A 313 -5.83 -19.12 -36.82
C GLY A 313 -6.02 -18.73 -38.28
N ALA A 314 -5.84 -19.73 -39.17
CA ALA A 314 -5.92 -19.58 -40.65
C ALA A 314 -7.35 -19.27 -41.14
N GLN A 315 -8.36 -19.53 -40.34
CA GLN A 315 -9.78 -19.29 -40.64
C GLN A 315 -10.29 -17.94 -40.11
N ALA A 316 -9.40 -17.12 -39.55
CA ALA A 316 -9.74 -15.79 -38.96
C ALA A 316 -10.89 -15.83 -37.93
N GLU A 317 -10.92 -16.86 -37.08
CA GLU A 317 -11.93 -16.97 -36.03
C GLU A 317 -11.75 -15.88 -34.96
N GLU A 318 -12.85 -15.22 -34.63
CA GLU A 318 -12.88 -14.27 -33.52
C GLU A 318 -13.03 -15.01 -32.19
N VAL A 319 -12.03 -14.88 -31.32
CA VAL A 319 -12.01 -15.48 -29.98
C VAL A 319 -11.97 -14.37 -28.92
N GLU A 320 -12.85 -14.45 -27.94
CA GLU A 320 -12.80 -13.56 -26.79
C GLU A 320 -11.83 -14.12 -25.75
N VAL A 321 -10.85 -13.31 -25.37
CA VAL A 321 -9.80 -13.65 -24.41
C VAL A 321 -9.72 -12.60 -23.32
N ALA A 322 -9.12 -12.93 -22.18
CA ALA A 322 -8.78 -11.94 -21.17
C ALA A 322 -7.75 -10.94 -21.75
N VAL A 323 -7.84 -9.66 -21.38
CA VAL A 323 -6.94 -8.63 -21.94
C VAL A 323 -5.47 -8.92 -21.65
N GLU A 324 -5.19 -9.63 -20.57
CA GLU A 324 -3.85 -10.07 -20.16
C GLU A 324 -3.23 -11.13 -21.11
N GLU A 325 -4.06 -11.82 -21.89
CA GLU A 325 -3.64 -12.83 -22.87
C GLU A 325 -3.35 -12.26 -24.25
N VAL A 326 -3.64 -10.97 -24.47
CA VAL A 326 -3.35 -10.29 -25.73
C VAL A 326 -1.86 -10.04 -25.86
N LEU A 327 -1.28 -10.44 -26.98
CA LEU A 327 0.13 -10.28 -27.30
C LEU A 327 0.36 -9.15 -28.32
N VAL A 328 1.55 -8.57 -28.29
CA VAL A 328 1.97 -7.61 -29.32
C VAL A 328 1.97 -8.30 -30.67
N GLY A 329 1.29 -7.69 -31.66
CA GLY A 329 1.10 -8.25 -33.01
C GLY A 329 -0.26 -8.89 -33.23
N ASP A 330 -1.02 -9.22 -32.19
CA ASP A 330 -2.39 -9.73 -32.31
C ASP A 330 -3.29 -8.73 -33.03
N VAL A 331 -4.23 -9.24 -33.82
CA VAL A 331 -5.26 -8.43 -34.44
C VAL A 331 -6.51 -8.46 -33.57
N VAL A 332 -6.90 -7.28 -33.08
CA VAL A 332 -8.04 -7.10 -32.17
C VAL A 332 -9.20 -6.48 -32.95
N VAL A 333 -10.40 -7.04 -32.78
CA VAL A 333 -11.65 -6.54 -33.38
C VAL A 333 -12.39 -5.70 -32.32
N VAL A 334 -12.86 -4.52 -32.74
CA VAL A 334 -13.64 -3.65 -31.85
C VAL A 334 -14.96 -3.27 -32.54
N ARG A 335 -16.05 -3.51 -31.84
CA ARG A 335 -17.41 -3.20 -32.30
C ARG A 335 -17.91 -1.89 -31.68
N PRO A 336 -18.98 -1.29 -32.22
CA PRO A 336 -19.57 -0.08 -31.65
C PRO A 336 -19.95 -0.27 -30.16
N GLY A 337 -19.58 0.70 -29.32
CA GLY A 337 -19.83 0.68 -27.88
C GLY A 337 -18.77 -0.08 -27.06
N GLU A 338 -17.88 -0.84 -27.69
CA GLU A 338 -16.82 -1.57 -26.99
C GLU A 338 -15.65 -0.66 -26.63
N LYS A 339 -14.96 -1.01 -25.53
CA LYS A 339 -13.72 -0.38 -25.12
C LYS A 339 -12.56 -0.98 -25.94
N ILE A 340 -11.61 -0.15 -26.34
CA ILE A 340 -10.36 -0.57 -26.94
C ILE A 340 -9.49 -1.21 -25.85
N ALA A 341 -9.09 -2.47 -26.06
CA ALA A 341 -8.46 -3.26 -25.00
C ALA A 341 -6.99 -2.87 -24.74
N VAL A 342 -6.23 -2.62 -25.80
CA VAL A 342 -4.78 -2.36 -25.80
C VAL A 342 -4.44 -1.29 -26.83
N ASP A 343 -3.22 -0.73 -26.79
CA ASP A 343 -2.79 0.25 -27.80
C ASP A 343 -2.42 -0.43 -29.11
N GLY A 344 -2.72 0.21 -30.22
CA GLY A 344 -2.45 -0.37 -31.52
C GLY A 344 -2.55 0.60 -32.68
N VAL A 345 -2.51 -0.01 -33.91
CA VAL A 345 -2.66 0.69 -35.18
C VAL A 345 -3.77 0.02 -35.97
N VAL A 346 -4.71 0.81 -36.49
CA VAL A 346 -5.84 0.32 -37.29
C VAL A 346 -5.31 -0.32 -38.56
N VAL A 347 -5.73 -1.55 -38.83
CA VAL A 347 -5.35 -2.32 -40.04
C VAL A 347 -6.50 -2.50 -41.03
N LEU A 348 -7.74 -2.47 -40.55
CA LEU A 348 -8.93 -2.61 -41.39
C LEU A 348 -10.12 -1.87 -40.77
N GLY A 349 -10.92 -1.22 -41.63
CA GLY A 349 -12.14 -0.53 -41.21
C GLY A 349 -11.93 0.94 -40.87
N GLN A 350 -12.99 1.60 -40.42
CA GLN A 350 -13.01 2.99 -40.00
C GLN A 350 -14.04 3.18 -38.89
N SER A 351 -13.76 4.13 -37.98
CA SER A 351 -14.67 4.41 -36.88
C SER A 351 -14.46 5.82 -36.33
N THR A 352 -15.30 6.19 -35.38
CA THR A 352 -15.08 7.34 -34.48
C THR A 352 -14.86 6.84 -33.06
N VAL A 353 -13.79 7.28 -32.42
CA VAL A 353 -13.37 6.84 -31.09
C VAL A 353 -13.42 8.03 -30.12
N ASP A 354 -14.06 7.79 -29.00
CA ASP A 354 -14.09 8.76 -27.90
C ASP A 354 -12.82 8.62 -27.06
N GLU A 355 -11.93 9.59 -27.20
CA GLU A 355 -10.66 9.68 -26.47
C GLU A 355 -10.71 10.76 -25.36
N SER A 356 -11.90 11.34 -25.09
CA SER A 356 -12.09 12.47 -24.18
C SER A 356 -11.54 12.23 -22.77
N MET A 357 -11.60 11.00 -22.29
CA MET A 357 -11.09 10.61 -20.98
C MET A 357 -9.56 10.71 -20.85
N LEU A 358 -8.83 10.69 -21.97
CA LEU A 358 -7.37 10.78 -22.01
C LEU A 358 -6.88 12.12 -22.55
N THR A 359 -7.54 12.66 -23.60
CA THR A 359 -7.13 13.89 -24.27
C THR A 359 -7.82 15.13 -23.72
N GLY A 360 -9.00 14.97 -23.10
CA GLY A 360 -9.87 16.06 -22.67
C GLY A 360 -10.71 16.68 -23.80
N GLU A 361 -10.54 16.22 -25.04
CA GLU A 361 -11.32 16.69 -26.19
C GLU A 361 -12.67 15.99 -26.24
N SER A 362 -13.77 16.75 -26.23
CA SER A 362 -15.14 16.20 -26.17
C SER A 362 -15.65 15.65 -27.51
N LEU A 363 -15.01 15.97 -28.63
CA LEU A 363 -15.41 15.47 -29.95
C LEU A 363 -14.71 14.13 -30.24
N PRO A 364 -15.47 13.09 -30.66
CA PRO A 364 -14.87 11.81 -31.04
C PRO A 364 -13.92 11.96 -32.24
N ALA A 365 -12.76 11.35 -32.14
CA ALA A 365 -11.74 11.36 -33.20
C ALA A 365 -12.06 10.31 -34.28
N GLY A 366 -12.05 10.73 -35.55
CA GLY A 366 -12.13 9.76 -36.68
C GLY A 366 -10.85 8.92 -36.76
N LYS A 367 -11.01 7.62 -36.91
CA LYS A 367 -9.90 6.65 -37.07
C LYS A 367 -10.08 5.85 -38.35
N THR A 368 -9.00 5.80 -39.14
CA THR A 368 -8.91 5.08 -40.39
C THR A 368 -7.68 4.17 -40.39
N THR A 369 -7.51 3.33 -41.41
CA THR A 369 -6.35 2.44 -41.54
C THR A 369 -5.03 3.25 -41.45
N GLY A 370 -4.13 2.82 -40.58
CA GLY A 370 -2.85 3.47 -40.27
C GLY A 370 -2.89 4.40 -39.03
N ASP A 371 -4.07 4.76 -38.53
CA ASP A 371 -4.20 5.61 -37.34
C ASP A 371 -3.94 4.83 -36.06
N ARG A 372 -3.40 5.52 -35.06
CA ARG A 372 -3.20 4.95 -33.71
C ARG A 372 -4.48 4.97 -32.91
N VAL A 373 -4.69 3.89 -32.15
CA VAL A 373 -5.75 3.78 -31.16
C VAL A 373 -5.15 3.47 -29.80
N ILE A 374 -5.81 3.97 -28.76
CA ILE A 374 -5.31 3.94 -27.37
C ILE A 374 -6.23 3.07 -26.53
N GLY A 375 -5.66 2.15 -25.75
CA GLY A 375 -6.38 1.31 -24.82
C GLY A 375 -7.12 2.13 -23.75
N GLY A 376 -8.37 1.73 -23.44
CA GLY A 376 -9.23 2.44 -22.50
C GLY A 376 -10.16 3.47 -23.14
N THR A 377 -10.02 3.78 -24.43
CA THR A 377 -10.95 4.62 -25.18
C THR A 377 -12.17 3.84 -25.67
N ILE A 378 -13.23 4.50 -26.09
CA ILE A 378 -14.52 3.87 -26.44
C ILE A 378 -14.79 4.06 -27.92
N ASN A 379 -15.04 2.96 -28.62
CA ASN A 379 -15.50 2.98 -29.99
C ASN A 379 -16.98 3.43 -30.06
N LYS A 380 -17.28 4.52 -30.77
CA LYS A 380 -18.65 5.06 -30.83
C LYS A 380 -19.44 4.52 -32.03
N SER A 381 -18.83 4.50 -33.21
CA SER A 381 -19.54 4.12 -34.43
C SER A 381 -18.59 3.36 -35.36
N GLY A 382 -19.16 2.41 -36.13
CA GLY A 382 -18.34 1.56 -37.00
C GLY A 382 -17.66 0.41 -36.28
N SER A 383 -17.08 -0.49 -37.07
CA SER A 383 -16.29 -1.61 -36.59
C SER A 383 -14.92 -1.55 -37.27
N PHE A 384 -13.88 -1.83 -36.55
CA PHE A 384 -12.53 -1.83 -37.08
C PHE A 384 -11.67 -2.92 -36.45
N GLN A 385 -10.59 -3.25 -37.12
CA GLN A 385 -9.57 -4.15 -36.63
C GLN A 385 -8.26 -3.36 -36.46
N PHE A 386 -7.56 -3.59 -35.38
CA PHE A 386 -6.25 -2.98 -35.14
C PHE A 386 -5.23 -4.03 -34.71
N ARG A 387 -3.97 -3.79 -35.02
CA ARG A 387 -2.85 -4.60 -34.57
C ARG A 387 -2.32 -4.05 -33.26
N ALA A 388 -2.24 -4.88 -32.22
CA ALA A 388 -1.70 -4.53 -30.93
C ALA A 388 -0.21 -4.16 -31.04
N THR A 389 0.16 -2.97 -30.56
CA THR A 389 1.55 -2.47 -30.55
C THR A 389 2.12 -2.37 -29.15
N ALA A 390 1.27 -2.16 -28.13
CA ALA A 390 1.66 -2.17 -26.73
C ALA A 390 0.56 -2.84 -25.87
N VAL A 391 0.97 -3.70 -24.95
CA VAL A 391 0.08 -4.49 -24.08
C VAL A 391 0.48 -4.37 -22.61
N GLY A 392 -0.44 -4.66 -21.70
CA GLY A 392 -0.19 -4.70 -20.27
C GLY A 392 0.39 -3.39 -19.74
N LYS A 393 1.55 -3.44 -19.08
CA LYS A 393 2.23 -2.30 -18.47
C LYS A 393 2.81 -1.28 -19.48
N GLN A 394 2.89 -1.67 -20.75
CA GLN A 394 3.45 -0.83 -21.83
C GLN A 394 2.38 0.07 -22.47
N THR A 395 1.10 -0.12 -22.21
CA THR A 395 0.03 0.74 -22.70
C THR A 395 0.13 2.15 -22.14
N LEU A 396 -0.29 3.16 -22.91
CA LEU A 396 -0.27 4.56 -22.51
C LEU A 396 -1.07 4.78 -21.21
N LEU A 397 -2.24 4.16 -21.09
CA LEU A 397 -3.06 4.25 -19.89
C LEU A 397 -2.34 3.68 -18.66
N ALA A 398 -1.65 2.54 -18.79
CA ALA A 398 -0.88 1.96 -17.71
C ALA A 398 0.30 2.86 -17.28
N GLN A 399 0.97 3.51 -18.24
CA GLN A 399 2.05 4.46 -17.97
C GLN A 399 1.53 5.71 -17.24
N ILE A 400 0.38 6.26 -17.66
CA ILE A 400 -0.26 7.40 -16.98
C ILE A 400 -0.62 7.02 -15.53
N VAL A 401 -1.26 5.87 -15.32
CA VAL A 401 -1.61 5.38 -13.98
C VAL A 401 -0.37 5.27 -13.10
N LYS A 402 0.70 4.66 -13.62
CA LYS A 402 1.97 4.55 -12.90
C LYS A 402 2.56 5.93 -12.55
N LEU A 403 2.58 6.85 -13.48
CA LEU A 403 3.11 8.20 -13.26
C LEU A 403 2.35 8.96 -12.18
N VAL A 404 1.02 8.81 -12.14
CA VAL A 404 0.16 9.39 -11.09
C VAL A 404 0.41 8.71 -9.74
N GLN A 405 0.57 7.39 -9.70
CA GLN A 405 0.91 6.65 -8.49
C GLN A 405 2.28 7.08 -7.95
N ASP A 406 3.30 7.17 -8.80
CA ASP A 406 4.65 7.60 -8.44
C ASP A 406 4.64 9.06 -7.90
N ALA A 407 3.87 9.94 -8.55
CA ALA A 407 3.70 11.32 -8.10
C ALA A 407 3.02 11.41 -6.71
N GLN A 408 2.00 10.59 -6.46
CA GLN A 408 1.33 10.54 -5.15
C GLN A 408 2.19 9.88 -4.06
N ALA A 409 3.05 8.94 -4.44
CA ALA A 409 3.97 8.29 -3.53
C ALA A 409 5.18 9.20 -3.19
N SER A 410 5.54 10.14 -4.07
CA SER A 410 6.67 11.03 -3.83
C SER A 410 6.36 11.97 -2.65
N ARG A 411 7.28 12.02 -1.66
CA ARG A 411 7.22 13.05 -0.62
C ARG A 411 7.68 14.36 -1.25
N ALA A 412 6.86 15.41 -1.14
CA ALA A 412 7.37 16.75 -1.40
C ALA A 412 8.59 16.98 -0.47
N PRO A 413 9.73 17.43 -0.99
CA PRO A 413 10.84 17.84 -0.14
C PRO A 413 10.38 19.06 0.66
N ILE A 414 10.13 18.87 1.96
CA ILE A 414 9.87 19.94 2.94
C ILE A 414 11.15 20.10 3.76
#